data_72fc00313f29262afcbe0608146d5bcb
#
_entry.id   72fc00313f29262afcbe0608146d5bcb
#
_cell.length_a   1.000
_cell.length_b   1.000
_cell.length_c   1.000
_cell.angle_alpha   90.00
_cell.angle_beta   90.00
_cell.angle_gamma   90.00
#
_symmetry.space_group_name_H-M   'P 1'
#
loop_
_entity.id
_entity.type
_entity.pdbx_description
1 polymer ?
#
loop_
_entity_poly.entity_id
_entity_poly.type
_entity_poly.pdbx_seq_one_letter_code
_entity_poly.pdbx_strand_id
1 'polypeptide(L)'
;VDKTQTLTVVDKIPDGMKLATDNNFLSSYRIAADLDTASGNKYTGKIKKSPSENIYSLVSNGVTYWSIDTSVSGQLTIKVLPITLQNLIDPNKTTDHYVEIRYALQLDDAAAWNERTLEEKTYTNTATWDGASTSSGMTITRPKKQLLEKTGNYDVKTHQANYTLCINPQAKDLAPGSDTLELTDTMESTHFGKTGMELMLDSIKVYEYILQDGDWVKGNEVKDSVRVEKVEETASTRKYKFVLPDEKALVLEYSYKMNPGNLASDMAVKNTATLAGKIVGNQVSVKSDSASATVHNAVLTVSKTDSATNLAITASPATFAIYHYNKISTGWDFIRSENTGSNGSFDLTFAQSPATGSPQLVTGDLYK
;
A
#
# COMPACT_ATOMS: atom_id res chain seq x y z
N VAL A 1 -5.38 -18.02 -46.05
CA VAL A 1 -6.12 -16.75 -46.14
C VAL A 1 -6.14 -16.31 -47.60
N ASP A 2 -7.35 -16.05 -48.14
CA ASP A 2 -7.50 -15.49 -49.48
C ASP A 2 -7.20 -13.99 -49.43
N LYS A 3 -6.10 -13.56 -50.08
CA LYS A 3 -5.66 -12.18 -50.10
C LYS A 3 -6.48 -11.25 -51.04
N THR A 4 -7.46 -11.81 -51.76
CA THR A 4 -8.35 -11.05 -52.63
C THR A 4 -9.64 -10.66 -51.92
N GLN A 5 -9.90 -11.22 -50.76
CA GLN A 5 -11.09 -10.99 -49.92
C GLN A 5 -10.76 -10.32 -48.58
N THR A 6 -11.73 -9.65 -48.01
CA THR A 6 -11.57 -9.08 -46.67
C THR A 6 -11.54 -10.23 -45.64
N LEU A 7 -10.47 -10.31 -44.87
CA LEU A 7 -10.44 -11.17 -43.70
C LEU A 7 -11.29 -10.54 -42.59
N THR A 8 -12.30 -11.28 -42.14
CA THR A 8 -13.17 -10.83 -41.03
C THR A 8 -13.03 -11.80 -39.87
N VAL A 9 -12.57 -11.31 -38.74
CA VAL A 9 -12.52 -12.04 -37.47
C VAL A 9 -13.54 -11.44 -36.52
N VAL A 10 -14.38 -12.28 -35.97
CA VAL A 10 -15.30 -11.91 -34.89
C VAL A 10 -14.70 -12.38 -33.58
N ASP A 11 -14.43 -11.45 -32.68
CA ASP A 11 -13.85 -11.70 -31.38
C ASP A 11 -14.87 -11.38 -30.29
N LYS A 12 -15.30 -12.40 -29.57
CA LYS A 12 -16.23 -12.29 -28.46
C LYS A 12 -15.44 -12.05 -27.19
N ILE A 13 -15.39 -10.77 -26.80
CA ILE A 13 -14.66 -10.36 -25.60
C ILE A 13 -15.37 -10.83 -24.33
N PRO A 14 -14.62 -11.12 -23.26
CA PRO A 14 -15.20 -11.51 -21.98
C PRO A 14 -16.05 -10.41 -21.36
N ASP A 15 -17.10 -10.82 -20.65
CA ASP A 15 -17.90 -9.89 -19.85
C ASP A 15 -17.02 -9.17 -18.82
N GLY A 16 -17.16 -7.85 -18.72
CA GLY A 16 -16.34 -7.01 -17.85
C GLY A 16 -15.01 -6.57 -18.46
N MET A 17 -14.81 -6.81 -19.76
CA MET A 17 -13.70 -6.28 -20.53
C MET A 17 -14.15 -5.41 -21.69
N LYS A 18 -13.30 -4.50 -22.13
CA LYS A 18 -13.49 -3.67 -23.32
C LYS A 18 -12.18 -3.49 -24.06
N LEU A 19 -12.28 -3.06 -25.34
CA LEU A 19 -11.11 -2.66 -26.11
C LEU A 19 -10.36 -1.52 -25.39
N ALA A 20 -9.06 -1.65 -25.19
CA ALA A 20 -8.24 -0.59 -24.65
C ALA A 20 -8.05 0.51 -25.72
N THR A 21 -8.48 1.74 -25.41
CA THR A 21 -8.55 2.81 -26.40
C THR A 21 -7.72 4.05 -26.07
N ASP A 22 -6.88 3.97 -25.02
CA ASP A 22 -5.94 5.05 -24.78
C ASP A 22 -4.84 5.12 -25.86
N ASN A 23 -4.19 6.25 -25.96
CA ASN A 23 -3.24 6.53 -27.04
C ASN A 23 -2.05 5.57 -27.08
N ASN A 24 -1.64 5.02 -25.93
CA ASN A 24 -0.51 4.11 -25.86
C ASN A 24 -0.88 2.75 -26.46
N PHE A 25 -2.07 2.23 -26.11
CA PHE A 25 -2.57 0.97 -26.68
C PHE A 25 -2.87 1.12 -28.17
N LEU A 26 -3.60 2.17 -28.58
CA LEU A 26 -3.95 2.37 -29.99
C LEU A 26 -2.71 2.48 -30.91
N SER A 27 -1.58 2.96 -30.40
CA SER A 27 -0.33 3.02 -31.15
C SER A 27 0.40 1.67 -31.24
N SER A 28 0.07 0.72 -30.38
CA SER A 28 0.69 -0.61 -30.33
C SER A 28 -0.05 -1.68 -31.14
N TYR A 29 -1.27 -1.37 -31.60
CA TYR A 29 -2.07 -2.30 -32.38
C TYR A 29 -1.45 -2.55 -33.76
N ARG A 30 -1.45 -3.80 -34.18
CA ARG A 30 -0.81 -4.16 -35.45
C ARG A 30 -1.47 -5.36 -36.12
N ILE A 31 -1.30 -5.40 -37.44
CA ILE A 31 -1.48 -6.58 -38.28
C ILE A 31 -0.13 -6.97 -38.85
N ALA A 32 0.19 -8.22 -38.83
CA ALA A 32 1.41 -8.79 -39.43
C ALA A 32 1.09 -10.14 -40.08
N ALA A 33 1.91 -10.55 -41.01
CA ALA A 33 1.80 -11.88 -41.63
C ALA A 33 3.19 -12.52 -41.74
N ASP A 34 3.19 -13.86 -41.78
CA ASP A 34 4.38 -14.67 -42.05
C ASP A 34 5.61 -14.28 -41.21
N LEU A 35 5.43 -14.24 -39.89
CA LEU A 35 6.40 -13.70 -38.92
C LEU A 35 7.71 -14.50 -38.78
N ASP A 36 7.84 -15.63 -39.41
CA ASP A 36 9.01 -16.50 -39.31
C ASP A 36 10.27 -15.94 -39.99
N THR A 37 10.16 -14.77 -40.63
CA THR A 37 11.30 -14.06 -41.21
C THR A 37 11.59 -12.79 -40.45
N ALA A 38 12.86 -12.50 -40.19
CA ALA A 38 13.30 -11.26 -39.53
C ALA A 38 12.85 -9.96 -40.23
N SER A 39 12.29 -10.08 -41.41
CA SER A 39 11.75 -9.00 -42.28
C SER A 39 10.24 -9.06 -42.50
N GLY A 40 9.49 -9.84 -41.66
CA GLY A 40 8.04 -9.96 -41.82
C GLY A 40 7.34 -8.60 -41.93
N ASN A 41 6.60 -8.42 -43.03
CA ASN A 41 5.83 -7.20 -43.27
C ASN A 41 4.78 -7.03 -42.19
N LYS A 42 4.68 -5.81 -41.66
CA LYS A 42 3.69 -5.47 -40.61
C LYS A 42 3.12 -4.08 -40.86
N TYR A 43 1.84 -3.97 -40.60
CA TYR A 43 1.19 -2.67 -40.52
C TYR A 43 1.07 -2.26 -39.05
N THR A 44 1.95 -1.35 -38.66
CA THR A 44 1.94 -0.71 -37.36
C THR A 44 1.57 0.75 -37.54
N GLY A 45 0.78 1.29 -36.64
CA GLY A 45 0.45 2.70 -36.65
C GLY A 45 -0.74 2.94 -35.74
N LYS A 46 -0.86 4.17 -35.31
CA LYS A 46 -1.97 4.56 -34.44
C LYS A 46 -3.29 4.45 -35.20
N ILE A 47 -4.11 3.51 -34.79
CA ILE A 47 -5.50 3.48 -35.25
C ILE A 47 -6.27 4.62 -34.62
N LYS A 48 -7.23 5.18 -35.36
CA LYS A 48 -8.05 6.30 -34.93
C LYS A 48 -9.50 5.93 -34.90
N LYS A 49 -10.22 6.43 -33.93
CA LYS A 49 -11.68 6.30 -33.88
C LYS A 49 -12.32 7.16 -34.98
N SER A 50 -13.28 6.61 -35.71
CA SER A 50 -14.17 7.37 -36.58
C SER A 50 -14.99 8.38 -35.75
N PRO A 51 -15.17 9.62 -36.20
CA PRO A 51 -15.96 10.61 -35.47
C PRO A 51 -17.43 10.24 -35.27
N SER A 52 -18.00 9.46 -36.20
CA SER A 52 -19.43 9.15 -36.28
C SER A 52 -19.79 7.69 -35.95
N GLU A 53 -18.79 6.81 -35.78
CA GLU A 53 -19.00 5.38 -35.65
C GLU A 53 -18.12 4.79 -34.53
N ASN A 54 -18.52 3.63 -34.01
CA ASN A 54 -17.71 2.88 -33.05
C ASN A 54 -16.63 2.03 -33.75
N ILE A 55 -15.98 2.61 -34.74
CA ILE A 55 -14.95 1.97 -35.57
C ILE A 55 -13.60 2.64 -35.33
N TYR A 56 -12.59 1.83 -35.07
CA TYR A 56 -11.20 2.22 -34.97
C TYR A 56 -10.46 1.70 -36.20
N SER A 57 -9.79 2.54 -36.96
CA SER A 57 -9.15 2.14 -38.21
C SER A 57 -7.76 2.72 -38.40
N LEU A 58 -6.91 1.99 -39.15
CA LEU A 58 -5.70 2.49 -39.73
C LEU A 58 -6.02 3.00 -41.15
N VAL A 59 -5.91 4.31 -41.35
CA VAL A 59 -6.11 4.96 -42.61
C VAL A 59 -4.84 5.71 -43.01
N SER A 60 -4.34 5.51 -44.23
CA SER A 60 -3.24 6.25 -44.80
C SER A 60 -3.58 6.62 -46.24
N ASN A 61 -3.33 7.89 -46.62
CA ASN A 61 -3.63 8.43 -47.93
C ASN A 61 -5.10 8.16 -48.41
N GLY A 62 -6.04 8.23 -47.49
CA GLY A 62 -7.46 7.97 -47.75
C GLY A 62 -7.85 6.49 -47.92
N VAL A 63 -6.90 5.60 -47.79
CA VAL A 63 -7.14 4.15 -47.87
C VAL A 63 -7.18 3.52 -46.48
N THR A 64 -8.26 2.77 -46.21
CA THR A 64 -8.37 1.96 -44.98
C THR A 64 -7.63 0.64 -45.18
N TYR A 65 -6.75 0.29 -44.25
CA TYR A 65 -5.99 -0.96 -44.25
C TYR A 65 -6.62 -2.03 -43.38
N TRP A 66 -7.05 -1.65 -42.21
CA TRP A 66 -7.76 -2.53 -41.32
C TRP A 66 -8.56 -1.74 -40.29
N SER A 67 -9.57 -2.40 -39.67
CA SER A 67 -10.44 -1.76 -38.68
C SER A 67 -10.87 -2.72 -37.59
N ILE A 68 -11.25 -2.16 -36.43
CA ILE A 68 -11.94 -2.82 -35.34
C ILE A 68 -13.26 -2.08 -35.12
N ASP A 69 -14.37 -2.78 -35.30
CA ASP A 69 -15.71 -2.30 -35.03
C ASP A 69 -16.17 -2.79 -33.65
N THR A 70 -16.60 -1.86 -32.80
CA THR A 70 -17.06 -2.10 -31.42
C THR A 70 -18.55 -1.76 -31.26
N SER A 71 -19.31 -1.67 -32.32
CA SER A 71 -20.73 -1.29 -32.30
C SER A 71 -21.61 -2.35 -31.63
N VAL A 72 -21.19 -3.61 -31.65
CA VAL A 72 -21.88 -4.72 -30.98
C VAL A 72 -21.28 -4.90 -29.59
N SER A 73 -22.10 -4.78 -28.57
CA SER A 73 -21.66 -4.98 -27.18
C SER A 73 -21.07 -6.37 -26.95
N GLY A 74 -19.94 -6.46 -26.27
CA GLY A 74 -19.24 -7.72 -25.99
C GLY A 74 -18.59 -8.36 -27.22
N GLN A 75 -18.45 -7.65 -28.34
CA GLN A 75 -17.89 -8.17 -29.56
C GLN A 75 -17.02 -7.15 -30.26
N LEU A 76 -15.89 -7.61 -30.81
CA LEU A 76 -15.08 -6.88 -31.79
C LEU A 76 -15.27 -7.53 -33.16
N THR A 77 -15.52 -6.74 -34.19
CA THR A 77 -15.43 -7.23 -35.57
C THR A 77 -14.20 -6.63 -36.20
N ILE A 78 -13.18 -7.45 -36.44
CA ILE A 78 -11.89 -7.01 -36.99
C ILE A 78 -11.88 -7.34 -38.48
N LYS A 79 -11.67 -6.32 -39.31
CA LYS A 79 -11.59 -6.45 -40.76
C LYS A 79 -10.21 -6.06 -41.24
N VAL A 80 -9.55 -6.98 -41.95
CA VAL A 80 -8.28 -6.74 -42.64
C VAL A 80 -8.59 -6.71 -44.14
N LEU A 81 -8.37 -5.58 -44.79
CA LEU A 81 -8.77 -5.38 -46.18
C LEU A 81 -7.79 -6.05 -47.16
N PRO A 82 -8.25 -6.37 -48.38
CA PRO A 82 -7.43 -7.04 -49.39
C PRO A 82 -6.10 -6.36 -49.65
N ILE A 83 -6.07 -5.03 -49.72
CA ILE A 83 -4.84 -4.27 -49.92
C ILE A 83 -3.79 -4.57 -48.83
N THR A 84 -4.22 -4.76 -47.60
CA THR A 84 -3.34 -5.10 -46.49
C THR A 84 -2.80 -6.53 -46.63
N LEU A 85 -3.67 -7.47 -46.95
CA LEU A 85 -3.28 -8.87 -47.13
C LEU A 85 -2.33 -9.07 -48.32
N GLN A 86 -2.60 -8.37 -49.43
CA GLN A 86 -1.73 -8.39 -50.63
C GLN A 86 -0.32 -7.86 -50.32
N ASN A 87 -0.21 -6.88 -49.46
CA ASN A 87 1.09 -6.28 -49.09
C ASN A 87 1.81 -7.05 -47.97
N LEU A 88 1.09 -7.77 -47.13
CA LEU A 88 1.65 -8.51 -46.00
C LEU A 88 2.11 -9.91 -46.40
N ILE A 89 1.34 -10.61 -47.24
CA ILE A 89 1.57 -11.99 -47.60
C ILE A 89 2.66 -12.07 -48.65
N ASP A 90 3.74 -12.79 -48.35
CA ASP A 90 4.84 -13.00 -49.29
C ASP A 90 4.34 -13.79 -50.55
N PRO A 91 4.40 -13.21 -51.76
CA PRO A 91 3.95 -13.90 -52.96
C PRO A 91 4.79 -15.12 -53.32
N ASN A 92 6.01 -15.22 -52.78
CA ASN A 92 6.93 -16.30 -53.05
C ASN A 92 6.80 -17.49 -52.08
N LYS A 93 6.01 -17.30 -51.03
CA LYS A 93 5.73 -18.37 -50.05
C LYS A 93 4.67 -19.30 -50.61
N THR A 94 5.01 -20.57 -50.78
CA THR A 94 4.11 -21.61 -51.29
C THR A 94 3.41 -22.43 -50.26
N THR A 95 3.67 -22.16 -48.97
CA THR A 95 3.04 -22.81 -47.82
C THR A 95 1.91 -21.95 -47.23
N ASP A 96 1.18 -22.49 -46.25
CA ASP A 96 0.10 -21.80 -45.60
C ASP A 96 0.53 -20.44 -45.05
N HIS A 97 -0.31 -19.43 -45.31
CA HIS A 97 -0.14 -18.06 -44.79
C HIS A 97 -0.93 -17.91 -43.53
N TYR A 98 -0.34 -17.26 -42.51
CA TYR A 98 -1.06 -16.83 -41.32
C TYR A 98 -0.95 -15.33 -41.11
N VAL A 99 -1.97 -14.78 -40.51
CA VAL A 99 -2.07 -13.35 -40.16
C VAL A 99 -2.16 -13.23 -38.65
N GLU A 100 -1.26 -12.45 -38.06
CA GLU A 100 -1.30 -12.07 -36.66
C GLU A 100 -2.01 -10.74 -36.49
N ILE A 101 -3.01 -10.70 -35.61
CA ILE A 101 -3.71 -9.49 -35.21
C ILE A 101 -3.41 -9.26 -33.74
N ARG A 102 -2.84 -8.08 -33.39
CA ARG A 102 -2.57 -7.71 -32.00
C ARG A 102 -3.38 -6.49 -31.60
N TYR A 103 -4.10 -6.62 -30.53
CA TYR A 103 -4.83 -5.56 -29.83
C TYR A 103 -4.83 -5.87 -28.33
N ALA A 104 -5.30 -4.95 -27.50
CA ALA A 104 -5.39 -5.12 -26.06
C ALA A 104 -6.82 -4.93 -25.56
N LEU A 105 -7.21 -5.73 -24.59
CA LEU A 105 -8.39 -5.53 -23.78
C LEU A 105 -8.00 -4.98 -22.42
N GLN A 106 -8.86 -4.18 -21.84
CA GLN A 106 -8.72 -3.69 -20.47
C GLN A 106 -9.94 -4.06 -19.65
N LEU A 107 -9.77 -4.15 -18.33
CA LEU A 107 -10.88 -4.37 -17.42
C LEU A 107 -11.86 -3.19 -17.44
N ASP A 108 -13.14 -3.49 -17.48
CA ASP A 108 -14.26 -2.57 -17.34
C ASP A 108 -15.26 -3.06 -16.27
N ASP A 109 -14.80 -3.91 -15.40
CA ASP A 109 -15.62 -4.62 -14.40
C ASP A 109 -15.26 -4.17 -12.98
N ALA A 110 -15.37 -2.86 -12.74
CA ALA A 110 -15.09 -2.27 -11.44
C ALA A 110 -15.97 -2.89 -10.33
N ALA A 111 -17.24 -3.24 -10.66
CA ALA A 111 -18.14 -3.82 -9.69
C ALA A 111 -17.67 -5.21 -9.21
N ALA A 112 -17.24 -6.09 -10.12
CA ALA A 112 -16.72 -7.40 -9.75
C ALA A 112 -15.40 -7.28 -8.99
N TRP A 113 -14.52 -6.33 -9.37
CA TRP A 113 -13.26 -6.11 -8.69
C TRP A 113 -13.40 -5.42 -7.35
N ASN A 114 -14.53 -4.80 -7.07
CA ASN A 114 -14.87 -4.23 -5.77
C ASN A 114 -15.67 -5.21 -4.90
N GLU A 115 -15.92 -6.42 -5.36
CA GLU A 115 -16.47 -7.48 -4.52
C GLU A 115 -15.42 -7.99 -3.53
N ARG A 116 -15.73 -7.89 -2.24
CA ARG A 116 -14.78 -8.17 -1.14
C ARG A 116 -14.33 -9.63 -1.08
N THR A 117 -15.15 -10.55 -1.55
CA THR A 117 -14.88 -11.99 -1.52
C THR A 117 -14.17 -12.50 -2.77
N LEU A 118 -14.09 -11.70 -3.84
CA LEU A 118 -13.45 -12.09 -5.08
C LEU A 118 -11.93 -12.17 -4.91
N GLU A 119 -11.37 -13.37 -5.06
CA GLU A 119 -9.94 -13.62 -5.00
C GLU A 119 -9.33 -13.77 -6.39
N GLU A 120 -10.09 -14.36 -7.33
CA GLU A 120 -9.67 -14.53 -8.72
C GLU A 120 -10.86 -14.48 -9.67
N LYS A 121 -10.63 -14.09 -10.92
CA LYS A 121 -11.61 -14.13 -12.00
C LYS A 121 -10.91 -14.49 -13.30
N THR A 122 -11.47 -15.49 -13.99
CA THR A 122 -10.99 -15.89 -15.32
C THR A 122 -11.83 -15.20 -16.40
N TYR A 123 -11.15 -14.57 -17.33
CA TYR A 123 -11.72 -13.95 -18.51
C TYR A 123 -11.36 -14.79 -19.72
N THR A 124 -12.35 -15.33 -20.42
CA THR A 124 -12.14 -16.15 -21.60
C THR A 124 -12.52 -15.39 -22.85
N ASN A 125 -11.55 -15.17 -23.71
CA ASN A 125 -11.72 -14.55 -25.01
C ASN A 125 -11.91 -15.62 -26.09
N THR A 126 -12.83 -15.38 -27.04
CA THR A 126 -13.14 -16.34 -28.12
C THR A 126 -13.14 -15.62 -29.46
N ALA A 127 -12.22 -16.02 -30.32
CA ALA A 127 -12.14 -15.52 -31.69
C ALA A 127 -12.73 -16.54 -32.67
N THR A 128 -13.47 -16.06 -33.65
CA THR A 128 -14.10 -16.86 -34.71
C THR A 128 -13.71 -16.30 -36.07
N TRP A 129 -13.29 -17.21 -36.96
CA TRP A 129 -12.99 -16.91 -38.34
C TRP A 129 -13.45 -18.10 -39.22
N ASP A 130 -14.18 -17.80 -40.27
CA ASP A 130 -14.66 -18.78 -41.27
C ASP A 130 -15.34 -20.03 -40.62
N GLY A 131 -16.18 -19.78 -39.62
CA GLY A 131 -16.89 -20.82 -38.89
C GLY A 131 -16.06 -21.60 -37.85
N ALA A 132 -14.73 -21.43 -37.85
CA ALA A 132 -13.87 -22.00 -36.82
C ALA A 132 -13.69 -21.03 -35.64
N SER A 133 -13.71 -21.58 -34.43
CA SER A 133 -13.54 -20.79 -33.21
C SER A 133 -12.40 -21.31 -32.35
N THR A 134 -11.70 -20.41 -31.69
CA THR A 134 -10.71 -20.73 -30.67
C THR A 134 -10.87 -19.81 -29.46
N SER A 135 -10.53 -20.33 -28.28
CA SER A 135 -10.64 -19.58 -27.03
C SER A 135 -9.34 -19.60 -26.25
N SER A 136 -9.06 -18.51 -25.56
CA SER A 136 -7.96 -18.41 -24.61
C SER A 136 -8.42 -17.69 -23.36
N GLY A 137 -8.01 -18.18 -22.20
CA GLY A 137 -8.36 -17.59 -20.90
C GLY A 137 -7.18 -16.91 -20.23
N MET A 138 -7.46 -15.84 -19.52
CA MET A 138 -6.53 -15.20 -18.60
C MET A 138 -7.18 -15.11 -17.23
N THR A 139 -6.50 -15.60 -16.21
CA THR A 139 -6.94 -15.47 -14.82
C THR A 139 -6.24 -14.30 -14.19
N ILE A 140 -7.02 -13.35 -13.67
CA ILE A 140 -6.52 -12.23 -12.86
C ILE A 140 -6.78 -12.57 -11.41
N THR A 141 -5.74 -12.50 -10.58
CA THR A 141 -5.80 -12.80 -9.15
C THR A 141 -5.56 -11.54 -8.35
N ARG A 142 -6.22 -11.45 -7.20
CA ARG A 142 -6.01 -10.42 -6.21
C ARG A 142 -5.45 -11.06 -4.93
N PRO A 143 -4.38 -10.52 -4.33
CA PRO A 143 -3.85 -11.06 -3.08
C PRO A 143 -4.94 -11.11 -2.00
N LYS A 144 -5.07 -12.26 -1.36
CA LYS A 144 -5.99 -12.45 -0.25
C LYS A 144 -5.58 -11.59 0.93
N LYS A 145 -6.50 -10.77 1.43
CA LYS A 145 -6.30 -10.01 2.66
C LYS A 145 -6.54 -10.89 3.89
N GLN A 146 -5.67 -10.73 4.88
CA GLN A 146 -5.83 -11.40 6.15
C GLN A 146 -6.99 -10.79 6.95
N LEU A 147 -7.60 -11.60 7.81
CA LEU A 147 -8.69 -11.15 8.69
C LEU A 147 -8.27 -9.98 9.59
N LEU A 148 -7.01 -9.98 10.00
CA LEU A 148 -6.39 -8.95 10.80
C LEU A 148 -4.96 -8.72 10.29
N GLU A 149 -4.64 -7.48 9.97
CA GLU A 149 -3.27 -7.02 9.66
C GLU A 149 -2.94 -5.84 10.57
N LYS A 150 -1.70 -5.77 11.04
CA LYS A 150 -1.23 -4.70 11.92
C LYS A 150 0.13 -4.21 11.48
N THR A 151 0.25 -2.89 11.41
CA THR A 151 1.52 -2.20 11.18
C THR A 151 1.78 -1.19 12.30
N GLY A 152 3.03 -0.81 12.50
CA GLY A 152 3.39 0.21 13.48
C GLY A 152 4.67 0.94 13.13
N ASN A 153 4.78 2.17 13.63
CA ASN A 153 5.98 2.98 13.53
C ASN A 153 6.14 3.84 14.79
N TYR A 154 7.36 4.30 15.04
CA TYR A 154 7.65 5.23 16.12
C TYR A 154 8.05 6.59 15.57
N ASP A 155 7.38 7.64 16.04
CA ASP A 155 7.76 9.02 15.77
C ASP A 155 8.63 9.54 16.91
N VAL A 156 9.90 9.75 16.61
CA VAL A 156 10.91 10.24 17.56
C VAL A 156 10.62 11.67 18.03
N LYS A 157 9.98 12.49 17.18
CA LYS A 157 9.72 13.91 17.52
C LYS A 157 8.59 14.04 18.52
N THR A 158 7.57 13.23 18.40
CA THR A 158 6.36 13.28 19.25
C THR A 158 6.41 12.23 20.36
N HIS A 159 7.38 11.32 20.34
CA HIS A 159 7.47 10.14 21.20
C HIS A 159 6.21 9.29 21.17
N GLN A 160 5.68 9.06 19.96
CA GLN A 160 4.48 8.28 19.76
C GLN A 160 4.79 6.98 19.00
N ALA A 161 4.29 5.87 19.51
CA ALA A 161 4.22 4.62 18.78
C ALA A 161 2.84 4.54 18.13
N ASN A 162 2.80 4.68 16.80
CA ASN A 162 1.58 4.75 16.01
C ASN A 162 1.30 3.36 15.41
N TYR A 163 0.04 2.94 15.46
CA TYR A 163 -0.40 1.65 14.94
C TYR A 163 -1.60 1.81 14.01
N THR A 164 -1.61 0.99 12.97
CA THR A 164 -2.72 0.87 12.03
C THR A 164 -3.10 -0.61 11.93
N LEU A 165 -4.38 -0.90 12.10
CA LEU A 165 -4.95 -2.23 11.95
C LEU A 165 -5.95 -2.24 10.81
N CYS A 166 -5.83 -3.22 9.91
CA CYS A 166 -6.86 -3.54 8.92
C CYS A 166 -7.65 -4.75 9.43
N ILE A 167 -8.94 -4.60 9.58
CA ILE A 167 -9.82 -5.53 10.31
C ILE A 167 -10.93 -5.99 9.40
N ASN A 168 -11.17 -7.30 9.34
CA ASN A 168 -12.30 -7.94 8.66
C ASN A 168 -12.54 -7.42 7.22
N PRO A 169 -11.55 -7.47 6.33
CA PRO A 169 -11.66 -6.88 4.99
C PRO A 169 -12.84 -7.42 4.18
N GLN A 170 -13.26 -8.65 4.45
CA GLN A 170 -14.40 -9.29 3.78
C GLN A 170 -15.75 -8.95 4.42
N ALA A 171 -15.78 -8.15 5.50
CA ALA A 171 -17.00 -7.77 6.24
C ALA A 171 -17.86 -8.98 6.65
N LYS A 172 -17.20 -10.06 7.11
CA LYS A 172 -17.87 -11.28 7.58
C LYS A 172 -18.48 -11.06 8.96
N ASP A 173 -19.57 -11.78 9.23
CA ASP A 173 -20.07 -11.98 10.60
C ASP A 173 -19.02 -12.79 11.39
N LEU A 174 -18.34 -12.16 12.34
CA LEU A 174 -17.30 -12.75 13.18
C LEU A 174 -17.78 -13.00 14.62
N ALA A 175 -18.89 -12.42 15.02
CA ALA A 175 -19.52 -12.58 16.33
C ALA A 175 -21.03 -12.84 16.19
N PRO A 176 -21.44 -14.00 15.63
CA PRO A 176 -22.84 -14.29 15.34
C PRO A 176 -23.75 -14.07 16.56
N GLY A 177 -24.80 -13.26 16.34
CA GLY A 177 -25.72 -12.86 17.38
C GLY A 177 -25.29 -11.65 18.21
N SER A 178 -24.24 -10.96 17.79
CA SER A 178 -23.80 -9.68 18.34
C SER A 178 -23.55 -8.67 17.23
N ASP A 179 -24.02 -7.44 17.40
CA ASP A 179 -23.71 -6.36 16.49
C ASP A 179 -22.28 -5.81 16.67
N THR A 180 -21.52 -6.36 17.62
CA THR A 180 -20.20 -5.87 18.00
C THR A 180 -19.16 -7.00 18.06
N LEU A 181 -17.95 -6.62 17.69
CA LEU A 181 -16.75 -7.45 17.66
C LEU A 181 -15.72 -6.92 18.66
N GLU A 182 -15.09 -7.83 19.42
CA GLU A 182 -14.05 -7.47 20.38
C GLU A 182 -12.65 -7.70 19.79
N LEU A 183 -11.83 -6.66 19.81
CA LEU A 183 -10.41 -6.72 19.51
C LEU A 183 -9.61 -6.38 20.77
N THR A 184 -8.69 -7.24 21.14
CA THR A 184 -7.77 -7.00 22.26
C THR A 184 -6.44 -6.51 21.73
N ASP A 185 -5.95 -5.39 22.27
CA ASP A 185 -4.64 -4.83 22.00
C ASP A 185 -3.76 -4.90 23.24
N THR A 186 -2.58 -5.49 23.12
CA THR A 186 -1.63 -5.69 24.22
C THR A 186 -0.29 -5.07 23.86
N MET A 187 0.07 -4.00 24.55
CA MET A 187 1.38 -3.39 24.50
C MET A 187 2.25 -3.92 25.63
N GLU A 188 3.44 -4.41 25.30
CA GLU A 188 4.36 -5.03 26.25
C GLU A 188 5.76 -4.40 26.15
N SER A 189 6.32 -4.06 27.32
CA SER A 189 7.72 -3.70 27.45
C SER A 189 8.16 -3.79 28.90
N THR A 190 9.31 -4.40 29.15
CA THR A 190 9.92 -4.47 30.48
C THR A 190 10.65 -3.19 30.91
N HIS A 191 10.81 -2.23 29.99
CA HIS A 191 11.65 -1.05 30.18
C HIS A 191 10.86 0.22 30.52
N PHE A 192 9.55 0.25 30.19
CA PHE A 192 8.69 1.36 30.52
C PHE A 192 7.89 1.03 31.77
N GLY A 193 8.07 1.74 32.84
CA GLY A 193 7.25 1.62 34.04
C GLY A 193 5.77 1.96 33.80
N LYS A 194 4.96 2.04 34.86
CA LYS A 194 3.51 2.28 34.76
C LYS A 194 3.11 3.51 33.94
N THR A 195 3.94 4.53 33.88
CA THR A 195 3.68 5.79 33.16
C THR A 195 4.43 5.89 31.83
N GLY A 196 5.16 4.86 31.46
CA GLY A 196 6.02 4.89 30.27
C GLY A 196 5.33 4.56 28.97
N MET A 197 4.13 3.99 29.02
CA MET A 197 3.33 3.63 27.86
C MET A 197 1.88 3.98 28.14
N GLU A 198 1.29 4.90 27.39
CA GLU A 198 -0.08 5.35 27.59
C GLU A 198 -0.83 5.41 26.28
N LEU A 199 -1.98 4.73 26.18
CA LEU A 199 -2.85 4.83 25.02
C LEU A 199 -3.48 6.23 24.96
N MET A 200 -3.28 6.91 23.85
CA MET A 200 -3.84 8.23 23.60
C MET A 200 -5.27 8.05 23.05
N LEU A 201 -6.27 8.22 23.92
CA LEU A 201 -7.67 7.99 23.55
C LEU A 201 -8.16 8.93 22.43
N ASP A 202 -7.64 10.14 22.38
CA ASP A 202 -7.91 11.15 21.34
C ASP A 202 -7.26 10.85 19.98
N SER A 203 -6.31 9.92 19.97
CA SER A 203 -5.66 9.46 18.73
C SER A 203 -6.45 8.35 18.01
N ILE A 204 -7.44 7.77 18.67
CA ILE A 204 -8.20 6.64 18.14
C ILE A 204 -9.13 7.12 17.04
N LYS A 205 -8.92 6.56 15.84
CA LYS A 205 -9.73 6.84 14.66
C LYS A 205 -10.10 5.55 13.97
N VAL A 206 -11.32 5.48 13.50
CA VAL A 206 -11.81 4.35 12.72
C VAL A 206 -12.29 4.82 11.38
N TYR A 207 -11.92 4.08 10.35
CA TYR A 207 -12.29 4.37 8.98
C TYR A 207 -12.91 3.12 8.35
N GLU A 208 -13.71 3.31 7.34
CA GLU A 208 -14.10 2.24 6.45
C GLU A 208 -12.86 1.66 5.75
N TYR A 209 -12.82 0.34 5.59
CA TYR A 209 -11.82 -0.31 4.75
C TYR A 209 -12.51 -0.71 3.45
N ILE A 210 -12.32 0.08 2.41
CA ILE A 210 -13.01 -0.06 1.14
C ILE A 210 -12.12 -0.72 0.10
N LEU A 211 -12.75 -1.43 -0.81
CA LEU A 211 -12.12 -1.98 -1.99
C LEU A 211 -12.51 -1.11 -3.17
N GLN A 212 -11.55 -0.43 -3.77
CA GLN A 212 -11.73 0.47 -4.90
C GLN A 212 -10.77 0.12 -6.01
N ASP A 213 -11.28 -0.10 -7.21
CA ASP A 213 -10.50 -0.46 -8.41
C ASP A 213 -9.55 -1.66 -8.20
N GLY A 214 -9.95 -2.60 -7.34
CA GLY A 214 -9.16 -3.78 -6.98
C GLY A 214 -8.18 -3.57 -5.83
N ASP A 215 -7.99 -2.35 -5.37
CA ASP A 215 -7.10 -2.02 -4.25
C ASP A 215 -7.86 -1.75 -2.95
N TRP A 216 -7.25 -2.18 -1.84
CA TRP A 216 -7.76 -1.92 -0.51
C TRP A 216 -7.27 -0.58 0.00
N VAL A 217 -8.21 0.35 0.24
CA VAL A 217 -7.89 1.72 0.65
C VAL A 217 -8.70 2.14 1.88
N LYS A 218 -8.17 3.11 2.60
CA LYS A 218 -8.85 3.75 3.71
C LYS A 218 -9.93 4.68 3.17
N GLY A 219 -11.18 4.47 3.59
CA GLY A 219 -12.34 5.26 3.23
C GLY A 219 -12.66 6.39 4.21
N ASN A 220 -13.95 6.66 4.41
CA ASN A 220 -14.42 7.71 5.31
C ASN A 220 -14.22 7.34 6.78
N GLU A 221 -14.02 8.35 7.63
CA GLU A 221 -14.00 8.17 9.08
C GLU A 221 -15.37 7.76 9.59
N VAL A 222 -15.43 6.71 10.38
CA VAL A 222 -16.64 6.21 11.02
C VAL A 222 -16.66 6.73 12.46
N LYS A 223 -17.34 7.85 12.67
CA LYS A 223 -17.43 8.48 13.99
C LYS A 223 -18.27 7.63 14.95
N ASP A 224 -17.90 7.67 16.22
CA ASP A 224 -18.63 7.06 17.35
C ASP A 224 -18.83 5.53 17.26
N SER A 225 -18.00 4.84 16.48
CA SER A 225 -18.11 3.39 16.25
C SER A 225 -17.25 2.53 17.18
N VAL A 226 -16.44 3.16 18.05
CA VAL A 226 -15.49 2.43 18.91
C VAL A 226 -15.67 2.80 20.36
N ARG A 227 -15.81 1.78 21.20
CA ARG A 227 -15.68 1.90 22.64
C ARG A 227 -14.37 1.22 23.08
N VAL A 228 -13.62 1.87 23.96
CA VAL A 228 -12.34 1.38 24.46
C VAL A 228 -12.44 1.13 25.96
N GLU A 229 -12.04 -0.06 26.39
CA GLU A 229 -12.02 -0.48 27.78
C GLU A 229 -10.59 -0.87 28.17
N LYS A 230 -10.09 -0.33 29.29
CA LYS A 230 -8.82 -0.78 29.86
C LYS A 230 -9.05 -2.12 30.56
N VAL A 231 -8.33 -3.16 30.14
CA VAL A 231 -8.45 -4.52 30.69
C VAL A 231 -7.37 -4.78 31.72
N GLU A 232 -6.13 -4.37 31.44
CA GLU A 232 -5.00 -4.65 32.30
C GLU A 232 -3.96 -3.52 32.24
N GLU A 233 -3.40 -3.21 33.39
CA GLU A 233 -2.29 -2.27 33.52
C GLU A 233 -1.30 -2.76 34.56
N THR A 234 -0.14 -3.18 34.11
CA THR A 234 0.99 -3.58 34.97
C THR A 234 2.20 -2.70 34.73
N ALA A 235 3.32 -2.97 35.38
CA ALA A 235 4.56 -2.27 35.12
C ALA A 235 5.08 -2.48 33.68
N SER A 236 4.74 -3.61 33.06
CA SER A 236 5.26 -4.00 31.75
C SER A 236 4.18 -4.17 30.67
N THR A 237 2.90 -4.11 31.02
CA THR A 237 1.80 -4.43 30.11
C THR A 237 0.70 -3.38 30.15
N ARG A 238 0.20 -3.02 28.98
CA ARG A 238 -1.04 -2.26 28.77
C ARG A 238 -1.93 -3.08 27.87
N LYS A 239 -3.11 -3.43 28.36
CA LYS A 239 -4.07 -4.22 27.60
C LYS A 239 -5.40 -3.49 27.52
N TYR A 240 -5.85 -3.26 26.30
CA TYR A 240 -7.11 -2.61 26.00
C TYR A 240 -7.99 -3.52 25.16
N LYS A 241 -9.29 -3.35 25.32
CA LYS A 241 -10.31 -3.95 24.48
C LYS A 241 -10.99 -2.85 23.68
N PHE A 242 -10.97 -3.01 22.36
CA PHE A 242 -11.73 -2.19 21.43
C PHE A 242 -12.99 -2.96 21.06
N VAL A 243 -14.14 -2.34 21.31
CA VAL A 243 -15.44 -2.86 20.89
C VAL A 243 -15.80 -2.14 19.60
N LEU A 244 -15.88 -2.89 18.53
CA LEU A 244 -16.05 -2.43 17.14
C LEU A 244 -17.37 -2.96 16.58
N PRO A 245 -17.98 -2.33 15.57
CA PRO A 245 -19.12 -2.93 14.87
C PRO A 245 -18.66 -4.21 14.14
N ASP A 246 -19.47 -5.28 14.25
CA ASP A 246 -19.27 -6.49 13.45
C ASP A 246 -19.80 -6.31 12.01
N GLU A 247 -19.54 -7.28 11.14
CA GLU A 247 -19.89 -7.25 9.71
C GLU A 247 -19.37 -6.00 8.97
N LYS A 248 -18.32 -5.37 9.49
CA LYS A 248 -17.67 -4.20 8.88
C LYS A 248 -16.21 -4.46 8.59
N ALA A 249 -15.78 -3.97 7.44
CA ALA A 249 -14.36 -3.87 7.12
C ALA A 249 -13.85 -2.51 7.58
N LEU A 250 -12.87 -2.50 8.47
CA LEU A 250 -12.44 -1.30 9.17
C LEU A 250 -10.92 -1.11 9.13
N VAL A 251 -10.50 0.14 9.18
CA VAL A 251 -9.13 0.54 9.52
C VAL A 251 -9.17 1.25 10.86
N LEU A 252 -8.48 0.71 11.86
CA LEU A 252 -8.34 1.30 13.18
C LEU A 252 -6.94 1.89 13.30
N GLU A 253 -6.86 3.19 13.59
CA GLU A 253 -5.61 3.90 13.88
C GLU A 253 -5.62 4.36 15.34
N TYR A 254 -4.49 4.22 16.02
CA TYR A 254 -4.29 4.71 17.38
C TYR A 254 -2.80 4.85 17.71
N SER A 255 -2.52 5.61 18.75
CA SER A 255 -1.15 5.87 19.20
C SER A 255 -0.99 5.64 20.69
N TYR A 256 0.17 5.14 21.07
CA TYR A 256 0.65 5.17 22.44
C TYR A 256 1.65 6.30 22.61
N LYS A 257 1.45 7.12 23.61
CA LYS A 257 2.50 8.02 24.09
C LYS A 257 3.53 7.18 24.82
N MET A 258 4.78 7.31 24.35
CA MET A 258 5.92 6.64 24.95
C MET A 258 6.69 7.66 25.76
N ASN A 259 7.02 7.31 26.99
CA ASN A 259 7.94 8.11 27.79
C ASN A 259 9.25 7.32 27.93
N PRO A 260 10.22 7.52 27.00
CA PRO A 260 11.46 6.78 27.02
C PRO A 260 12.30 7.04 28.26
N GLY A 261 12.02 8.15 28.97
CA GLY A 261 12.85 8.53 30.11
C GLY A 261 14.32 8.63 29.69
N ASN A 262 15.18 8.06 30.52
CA ASN A 262 16.63 8.05 30.29
C ASN A 262 17.08 6.72 29.68
N LEU A 263 16.53 6.32 28.51
CA LEU A 263 16.97 5.10 27.84
C LEU A 263 18.43 5.24 27.36
N ALA A 264 19.27 4.27 27.75
CA ALA A 264 20.67 4.23 27.32
C ALA A 264 20.85 3.74 25.87
N SER A 265 19.82 3.13 25.28
CA SER A 265 19.81 2.57 23.93
C SER A 265 18.40 2.46 23.40
N ASP A 266 18.27 2.23 22.10
CA ASP A 266 16.98 1.93 21.45
C ASP A 266 16.32 0.69 22.04
N MET A 267 15.02 0.74 22.25
CA MET A 267 14.25 -0.31 22.86
C MET A 267 13.09 -0.72 21.96
N ALA A 268 12.98 -2.00 21.68
CA ALA A 268 11.82 -2.56 20.98
C ALA A 268 10.66 -2.73 21.98
N VAL A 269 9.47 -2.26 21.58
CA VAL A 269 8.21 -2.53 22.28
C VAL A 269 7.33 -3.36 21.38
N LYS A 270 6.74 -4.40 21.96
CA LYS A 270 5.84 -5.29 21.23
C LYS A 270 4.40 -4.88 21.47
N ASN A 271 3.65 -4.71 20.39
CA ASN A 271 2.21 -4.51 20.46
C ASN A 271 1.49 -5.58 19.65
N THR A 272 0.66 -6.37 20.31
CA THR A 272 -0.07 -7.51 19.74
C THR A 272 -1.57 -7.21 19.75
N ALA A 273 -2.21 -7.35 18.59
CA ALA A 273 -3.67 -7.31 18.47
C ALA A 273 -4.23 -8.73 18.31
N THR A 274 -5.31 -9.03 19.01
CA THR A 274 -6.01 -10.31 18.92
C THR A 274 -7.48 -10.04 18.63
N LEU A 275 -7.98 -10.64 17.56
CA LEU A 275 -9.38 -10.57 17.14
C LEU A 275 -10.04 -11.91 17.51
N ALA A 276 -11.07 -11.85 18.33
CA ALA A 276 -11.89 -13.00 18.68
C ALA A 276 -13.25 -12.88 17.99
N GLY A 277 -13.65 -13.92 17.26
CA GLY A 277 -14.95 -14.01 16.63
C GLY A 277 -15.32 -15.46 16.37
N LYS A 278 -16.62 -15.74 16.24
CA LYS A 278 -17.14 -17.05 15.87
C LYS A 278 -17.94 -16.89 14.58
N ILE A 279 -17.76 -17.81 13.66
CA ILE A 279 -18.63 -17.94 12.49
C ILE A 279 -19.55 -19.15 12.71
N VAL A 280 -20.85 -19.00 12.47
CA VAL A 280 -21.81 -20.12 12.59
C VAL A 280 -21.47 -21.16 11.54
N GLY A 281 -21.17 -22.39 11.98
CA GLY A 281 -20.86 -23.53 11.13
C GLY A 281 -19.39 -23.77 10.82
N ASN A 282 -18.49 -22.80 11.07
CA ASN A 282 -17.04 -22.99 10.99
C ASN A 282 -16.34 -22.22 12.10
N GLN A 283 -15.46 -22.87 12.84
CA GLN A 283 -14.60 -22.16 13.80
C GLN A 283 -13.63 -21.27 13.01
N VAL A 284 -13.74 -19.98 13.19
CA VAL A 284 -12.69 -19.05 12.80
C VAL A 284 -11.62 -19.14 13.85
N SER A 285 -10.42 -19.51 13.44
CA SER A 285 -9.27 -19.43 14.35
C SER A 285 -9.08 -17.99 14.78
N VAL A 286 -8.94 -17.78 16.08
CA VAL A 286 -8.50 -16.50 16.62
C VAL A 286 -7.17 -16.16 15.97
N LYS A 287 -7.13 -15.03 15.26
CA LYS A 287 -5.88 -14.51 14.70
C LYS A 287 -5.28 -13.48 15.61
N SER A 288 -3.98 -13.56 15.78
CA SER A 288 -3.17 -12.51 16.38
C SER A 288 -2.13 -12.04 15.38
N ASP A 289 -1.85 -10.76 15.37
CA ASP A 289 -0.77 -10.15 14.64
C ASP A 289 -0.02 -9.18 15.55
N SER A 290 1.24 -8.93 15.25
CA SER A 290 2.10 -8.06 16.06
C SER A 290 2.85 -7.07 15.19
N ALA A 291 2.98 -5.86 15.70
CA ALA A 291 3.87 -4.85 15.17
C ALA A 291 4.85 -4.42 16.25
N SER A 292 6.06 -4.07 15.87
CA SER A 292 7.07 -3.54 16.77
C SER A 292 7.42 -2.10 16.42
N ALA A 293 7.67 -1.30 17.45
CA ALA A 293 8.24 0.02 17.32
C ALA A 293 9.52 0.09 18.15
N THR A 294 10.53 0.79 17.64
CA THR A 294 11.75 1.06 18.38
C THR A 294 11.73 2.48 18.91
N VAL A 295 11.90 2.61 20.22
CA VAL A 295 11.99 3.91 20.89
C VAL A 295 13.44 4.34 20.93
N HIS A 296 13.75 5.50 20.34
CA HIS A 296 15.09 6.06 20.33
C HIS A 296 15.30 7.01 21.51
N ASN A 297 16.50 6.97 22.07
CA ASN A 297 16.91 7.96 23.05
C ASN A 297 17.03 9.34 22.41
N ALA A 298 16.61 10.35 23.13
CA ALA A 298 16.95 11.71 22.77
C ALA A 298 18.45 11.93 23.05
N VAL A 299 19.20 12.33 22.04
CA VAL A 299 20.58 12.75 22.15
C VAL A 299 20.64 14.24 21.84
N LEU A 300 21.20 15.02 22.77
CA LEU A 300 21.50 16.42 22.53
C LEU A 300 23.00 16.56 22.24
N THR A 301 23.33 16.83 20.96
CA THR A 301 24.69 17.12 20.59
C THR A 301 25.00 18.60 20.84
N VAL A 302 25.99 18.88 21.65
CA VAL A 302 26.51 20.22 21.91
C VAL A 302 27.80 20.39 21.11
N SER A 303 27.82 21.38 20.21
CA SER A 303 28.96 21.67 19.34
C SER A 303 29.52 23.06 19.62
N LYS A 304 30.82 23.16 19.70
CA LYS A 304 31.54 24.43 19.76
C LYS A 304 31.93 24.86 18.36
N THR A 305 31.39 25.98 17.91
CA THR A 305 31.67 26.54 16.58
C THR A 305 32.27 27.94 16.68
N ASP A 306 33.07 28.32 15.70
CA ASP A 306 33.52 29.67 15.49
C ASP A 306 32.38 30.54 14.98
N SER A 307 32.11 31.68 15.61
CA SER A 307 30.97 32.55 15.32
C SER A 307 31.04 33.26 13.97
N ALA A 308 32.22 33.39 13.39
CA ALA A 308 32.41 34.03 12.09
C ALA A 308 32.30 33.05 10.91
N THR A 309 32.76 31.82 11.12
CA THR A 309 32.86 30.80 10.06
C THR A 309 31.82 29.67 10.17
N ASN A 310 31.16 29.52 11.32
CA ASN A 310 30.31 28.39 11.69
C ASN A 310 31.01 27.01 11.64
N LEU A 311 32.34 26.99 11.58
CA LEU A 311 33.09 25.74 11.59
C LEU A 311 33.33 25.26 13.03
N ALA A 312 33.37 23.94 13.22
CA ALA A 312 33.68 23.34 14.51
C ALA A 312 35.08 23.73 14.99
N ILE A 313 35.19 24.15 16.25
CA ILE A 313 36.48 24.42 16.87
C ILE A 313 37.03 23.12 17.44
N THR A 314 37.98 22.53 16.75
CA THR A 314 38.59 21.23 17.09
C THR A 314 39.96 21.33 17.72
N ALA A 315 40.62 22.48 17.58
CA ALA A 315 42.02 22.69 18.02
C ALA A 315 42.20 22.72 19.54
N SER A 316 41.15 23.05 20.29
CA SER A 316 41.21 23.10 21.75
C SER A 316 39.89 22.61 22.34
N PRO A 317 39.90 21.59 23.19
CA PRO A 317 38.74 21.18 23.94
C PRO A 317 38.12 22.34 24.73
N ALA A 318 36.83 22.43 24.76
CA ALA A 318 36.12 23.36 25.63
C ALA A 318 35.35 22.57 26.69
N THR A 319 35.39 23.09 27.90
CA THR A 319 34.62 22.54 29.02
C THR A 319 33.29 23.29 29.13
N PHE A 320 32.17 22.56 29.10
CA PHE A 320 30.86 23.11 29.32
C PHE A 320 30.36 22.64 30.69
N ALA A 321 29.89 23.57 31.49
CA ALA A 321 29.20 23.27 32.74
C ALA A 321 27.70 23.18 32.45
N ILE A 322 27.04 22.08 32.83
CA ILE A 322 25.66 21.80 32.57
C ILE A 322 24.87 22.00 33.85
N TYR A 323 23.83 22.80 33.78
CA TYR A 323 22.92 23.10 34.88
C TYR A 323 21.47 22.72 34.54
N HIS A 324 20.79 22.27 35.54
CA HIS A 324 19.35 21.97 35.51
C HIS A 324 18.54 23.06 36.25
N TYR A 325 17.43 23.48 35.69
CA TYR A 325 16.55 24.42 36.38
C TYR A 325 15.66 23.71 37.40
N ASN A 326 15.89 24.01 38.65
CA ASN A 326 15.13 23.47 39.76
C ASN A 326 13.88 24.34 39.99
N LYS A 327 12.71 23.78 39.69
CA LYS A 327 11.43 24.48 39.82
C LYS A 327 11.02 24.77 41.27
N ILE A 328 11.60 24.02 42.24
CA ILE A 328 11.28 24.19 43.66
C ILE A 328 12.12 25.35 44.25
N SER A 329 13.39 25.36 43.99
CA SER A 329 14.31 26.39 44.47
C SER A 329 14.31 27.66 43.58
N THR A 330 13.67 27.57 42.39
CA THR A 330 13.74 28.60 41.34
C THR A 330 15.14 28.98 40.91
N GLY A 331 16.06 28.05 41.01
CA GLY A 331 17.50 28.25 40.75
C GLY A 331 18.06 27.23 39.76
N TRP A 332 19.35 27.37 39.48
CA TRP A 332 20.07 26.50 38.59
C TRP A 332 21.03 25.62 39.40
N ASP A 333 20.78 24.31 39.42
CA ASP A 333 21.63 23.32 40.06
C ASP A 333 22.68 22.83 39.09
N PHE A 334 23.95 22.85 39.50
CA PHE A 334 25.03 22.29 38.69
C PHE A 334 24.92 20.76 38.64
N ILE A 335 24.99 20.23 37.43
CA ILE A 335 24.93 18.78 37.19
C ILE A 335 26.32 18.19 37.07
N ARG A 336 27.03 18.60 36.01
CA ARG A 336 28.35 18.10 35.65
C ARG A 336 29.01 18.98 34.62
N SER A 337 30.29 18.71 34.35
CA SER A 337 31.03 19.32 33.25
C SER A 337 31.32 18.27 32.19
N GLU A 338 31.25 18.68 30.92
CA GLU A 338 31.60 17.87 29.76
C GLU A 338 32.60 18.60 28.89
N ASN A 339 33.50 17.84 28.25
CA ASN A 339 34.51 18.38 27.35
C ASN A 339 34.15 18.03 25.91
N THR A 340 34.34 18.98 24.99
CA THR A 340 34.24 18.67 23.56
C THR A 340 35.32 17.67 23.15
N GLY A 341 34.93 16.69 22.35
CA GLY A 341 35.85 15.75 21.74
C GLY A 341 36.70 16.36 20.62
N SER A 342 37.47 15.53 19.95
CA SER A 342 38.32 15.93 18.82
C SER A 342 37.56 16.49 17.62
N ASN A 343 36.27 16.24 17.55
CA ASN A 343 35.36 16.78 16.54
C ASN A 343 34.69 18.12 16.94
N GLY A 344 35.09 18.69 18.09
CA GLY A 344 34.52 19.93 18.62
C GLY A 344 33.11 19.78 19.25
N SER A 345 32.66 18.57 19.52
CA SER A 345 31.32 18.30 20.09
C SER A 345 31.36 17.23 21.17
N PHE A 346 30.26 17.13 21.93
CA PHE A 346 29.97 16.03 22.83
C PHE A 346 28.44 15.77 22.83
N ASP A 347 28.08 14.55 23.17
CA ASP A 347 26.69 14.13 23.24
C ASP A 347 26.21 14.03 24.70
N LEU A 348 25.08 14.62 24.97
CA LEU A 348 24.35 14.44 26.22
C LEU A 348 23.27 13.37 26.00
N THR A 349 23.45 12.22 26.62
CA THR A 349 22.50 11.12 26.58
C THR A 349 21.67 11.09 27.85
N PHE A 350 20.42 10.65 27.72
CA PHE A 350 19.49 10.43 28.82
C PHE A 350 19.64 9.01 29.31
N ALA A 351 20.06 8.78 30.54
CA ALA A 351 20.23 7.45 31.09
C ALA A 351 18.92 6.92 31.72
N GLN A 352 18.72 5.61 31.63
CA GLN A 352 17.49 4.94 32.08
C GLN A 352 17.30 4.87 33.59
N SER A 353 18.40 4.88 34.33
CA SER A 353 18.36 4.78 35.79
C SER A 353 19.56 5.54 36.36
N PRO A 354 19.37 6.37 37.37
CA PRO A 354 20.52 6.97 38.03
C PRO A 354 21.33 5.82 38.64
N ALA A 355 22.52 5.59 38.09
CA ALA A 355 23.57 5.03 38.93
C ALA A 355 23.61 5.96 40.14
N THR A 356 23.44 5.41 41.33
CA THR A 356 23.46 6.15 42.59
C THR A 356 24.56 7.21 42.56
N GLY A 357 24.17 8.49 42.49
CA GLY A 357 25.07 9.63 42.56
C GLY A 357 25.37 10.41 41.28
N SER A 358 24.81 10.04 40.11
CA SER A 358 24.98 10.86 38.87
C SER A 358 23.71 11.62 38.52
N PRO A 359 23.75 12.95 38.47
CA PRO A 359 22.62 13.75 38.02
C PRO A 359 22.41 13.55 36.53
N GLN A 360 21.14 13.38 36.12
CA GLN A 360 20.78 13.00 34.76
C GLN A 360 19.89 14.03 34.09
N LEU A 361 19.97 14.06 32.75
CA LEU A 361 19.08 14.89 31.98
C LEU A 361 17.72 14.20 31.82
N VAL A 362 16.64 14.94 32.00
CA VAL A 362 15.26 14.49 31.91
C VAL A 362 14.57 15.23 30.78
N THR A 363 13.87 14.51 29.92
CA THR A 363 13.12 15.12 28.80
C THR A 363 12.03 16.04 29.34
N GLY A 364 11.96 17.27 28.83
CA GLY A 364 10.98 18.27 29.23
C GLY A 364 11.41 19.22 30.33
N ASP A 365 12.59 19.01 30.92
CA ASP A 365 13.19 19.95 31.85
C ASP A 365 14.07 21.00 31.16
N LEU A 366 14.37 22.07 31.86
CA LEU A 366 15.20 23.17 31.33
C LEU A 366 16.67 22.98 31.77
N TYR A 367 17.60 23.17 30.82
CA TYR A 367 19.04 23.10 31.03
C TYR A 367 19.74 24.32 30.43
N LYS A 368 20.89 24.68 30.98
CA LYS A 368 21.80 25.66 30.39
C LYS A 368 23.27 25.22 30.50
#